data_fb4ce5be7c04fc3f4d8cc3a56129a2ed
#
_entry.id   fb4ce5be7c04fc3f4d8cc3a56129a2ed
#
_cell.length_a   1.000
_cell.length_b   1.000
_cell.length_c   1.000
_cell.angle_alpha   90.00
_cell.angle_beta   90.00
_cell.angle_gamma   90.00
#
_symmetry.space_group_name_H-M   'P 1'
#
loop_
_entity.id
_entity.type
_entity.pdbx_description
1 polymer ?
#
loop_
_entity_poly.entity_id
_entity_poly.type
_entity_poly.pdbx_seq_one_letter_code
_entity_poly.pdbx_strand_id
1 'polypeptide(L)'
;MWNFITFGRKRARCTVIKGGTLLKVGLDVGSTTIKCVVLDDAEKIVYSTYERHFSHILEKSEELLRRVAERYTPKAELAISGSAGMGMADSVKVPFVQEVFATRVAANRLAPGTDCIIELGGEDAKILFLTGGTEVRMNGSCAGGTGAFIDQMATLLKMTADEMDDAAQKAEKI
;
A
#
# COMPACT_ATOMS: atom_id res chain seq x y z
N MET A 1 -6.10 15.25 -13.72
CA MET A 1 -5.67 16.50 -13.04
C MET A 1 -5.28 16.09 -11.62
N TRP A 2 -4.01 16.19 -11.28
CA TRP A 2 -3.49 15.80 -9.96
C TRP A 2 -3.64 16.95 -8.99
N ASN A 3 -4.10 16.67 -7.78
CA ASN A 3 -4.22 17.68 -6.73
C ASN A 3 -3.01 17.61 -5.82
N PHE A 4 -2.43 18.76 -5.51
CA PHE A 4 -1.27 18.89 -4.63
C PHE A 4 -1.72 19.20 -3.21
N ILE A 5 -1.16 18.51 -2.23
CA ILE A 5 -1.43 18.76 -0.82
C ILE A 5 -0.20 19.37 -0.16
N THR A 6 -0.42 20.43 0.59
CA THR A 6 0.60 21.04 1.45
C THR A 6 0.28 20.64 2.90
N PHE A 7 1.21 19.94 3.55
CA PHE A 7 1.08 19.53 4.94
C PHE A 7 1.50 20.69 5.86
N GLY A 8 0.53 21.39 6.42
CA GLY A 8 0.75 22.48 7.39
C GLY A 8 -0.52 22.74 8.21
N ARG A 9 -0.34 23.31 9.41
CA ARG A 9 -1.37 23.49 10.47
C ARG A 9 -2.64 24.26 10.08
N LYS A 10 -2.86 24.64 8.83
CA LYS A 10 -4.10 25.32 8.38
C LYS A 10 -4.50 24.82 7.00
N ARG A 11 -5.71 24.26 6.90
CA ARG A 11 -6.50 23.90 5.71
C ARG A 11 -5.69 23.58 4.45
N ALA A 12 -5.74 22.33 4.01
CA ALA A 12 -5.19 21.90 2.73
C ALA A 12 -5.62 22.85 1.58
N ARG A 13 -4.70 23.65 1.08
CA ARG A 13 -4.86 24.38 -0.17
C ARG A 13 -3.99 23.70 -1.21
N CYS A 14 -4.63 23.30 -2.30
CA CYS A 14 -3.91 22.84 -3.49
C CYS A 14 -3.15 24.04 -4.11
N THR A 15 -1.82 23.99 -4.12
CA THR A 15 -1.00 25.04 -4.72
C THR A 15 -0.07 24.42 -5.76
N VAL A 16 -0.17 24.88 -7.00
CA VAL A 16 0.75 24.51 -8.09
C VAL A 16 2.09 25.21 -7.88
N ILE A 17 3.19 24.46 -7.90
CA ILE A 17 4.54 25.00 -7.78
C ILE A 17 5.23 24.91 -9.12
N LYS A 18 5.82 26.02 -9.52
CA LYS A 18 6.76 26.10 -10.65
C LYS A 18 8.19 25.91 -10.11
N GLY A 19 8.90 24.89 -10.62
CA GLY A 19 10.36 24.76 -10.47
C GLY A 19 10.82 24.15 -9.14
N GLY A 20 10.69 22.85 -8.97
CA GLY A 20 11.29 22.05 -7.91
C GLY A 20 10.98 20.57 -8.15
N THR A 21 11.83 19.67 -7.69
CA THR A 21 11.60 18.21 -7.73
C THR A 21 10.27 17.90 -7.08
N LEU A 22 9.34 17.34 -7.85
CA LEU A 22 8.01 17.01 -7.38
C LEU A 22 7.98 15.55 -6.97
N LEU A 23 7.88 15.30 -5.69
CA LEU A 23 7.72 13.93 -5.19
C LEU A 23 6.30 13.42 -5.43
N LYS A 24 6.18 12.13 -5.73
CA LYS A 24 4.91 11.41 -5.83
C LYS A 24 4.79 10.49 -4.62
N VAL A 25 3.71 10.61 -3.88
CA VAL A 25 3.44 9.81 -2.68
C VAL A 25 2.24 8.90 -2.95
N GLY A 26 2.44 7.61 -2.78
CA GLY A 26 1.37 6.60 -2.77
C GLY A 26 1.10 6.16 -1.34
N LEU A 27 -0.16 6.18 -0.92
CA LEU A 27 -0.61 5.66 0.36
C LEU A 27 -1.61 4.54 0.11
N ASP A 28 -1.27 3.32 0.52
CA ASP A 28 -2.18 2.18 0.47
C ASP A 28 -2.71 1.89 1.87
N VAL A 29 -4.01 2.09 2.04
CA VAL A 29 -4.73 1.93 3.32
C VAL A 29 -5.58 0.67 3.25
N GLY A 30 -5.01 -0.44 3.66
CA GLY A 30 -5.70 -1.73 3.74
C GLY A 30 -6.51 -1.88 5.03
N SER A 31 -7.13 -3.05 5.22
CA SER A 31 -7.94 -3.38 6.41
C SER A 31 -7.11 -3.48 7.70
N THR A 32 -5.87 -3.92 7.62
CA THR A 32 -5.00 -4.16 8.78
C THR A 32 -3.70 -3.35 8.76
N THR A 33 -3.27 -2.96 7.58
CA THR A 33 -1.95 -2.34 7.36
C THR A 33 -2.04 -1.11 6.49
N ILE A 34 -1.08 -0.21 6.68
CA ILE A 34 -0.88 0.97 5.84
C ILE A 34 0.53 0.93 5.25
N LYS A 35 0.64 1.26 3.97
CA LYS A 35 1.92 1.33 3.27
C LYS A 35 2.05 2.71 2.65
N CYS A 36 3.25 3.24 2.66
CA CYS A 36 3.57 4.50 2.01
C CYS A 36 4.79 4.33 1.11
N VAL A 37 4.71 4.80 -0.11
CA VAL A 37 5.82 4.81 -1.07
C VAL A 37 6.00 6.23 -1.58
N VAL A 38 7.25 6.69 -1.65
CA VAL A 38 7.61 7.98 -2.23
C VAL A 38 8.52 7.74 -3.43
N LEU A 39 8.15 8.33 -4.55
CA LEU A 39 8.94 8.32 -5.78
C LEU A 39 9.49 9.72 -6.04
N ASP A 40 10.72 9.78 -6.58
CA ASP A 40 11.30 10.99 -7.14
C ASP A 40 10.84 11.25 -8.59
N ASP A 41 11.33 12.32 -9.22
CA ASP A 41 11.01 12.70 -10.60
C ASP A 41 11.44 11.62 -11.62
N ALA A 42 12.47 10.83 -11.30
CA ALA A 42 12.91 9.71 -12.12
C ALA A 42 12.09 8.42 -11.82
N GLU A 43 11.04 8.55 -11.00
CA GLU A 43 10.17 7.46 -10.54
C GLU A 43 10.91 6.35 -9.78
N LYS A 44 12.04 6.71 -9.17
CA LYS A 44 12.77 5.82 -8.27
C LYS A 44 12.14 5.87 -6.86
N ILE A 45 12.02 4.71 -6.22
CA ILE A 45 11.57 4.63 -4.83
C ILE A 45 12.66 5.22 -3.93
N VAL A 46 12.35 6.34 -3.26
CA VAL A 46 13.24 7.02 -2.30
C VAL A 46 12.82 6.77 -0.85
N TYR A 47 11.60 6.29 -0.64
CA TYR A 47 11.09 5.89 0.67
C TYR A 47 10.00 4.85 0.51
N SER A 48 9.97 3.87 1.41
CA SER A 48 8.86 2.94 1.53
C SER A 48 8.70 2.51 3.00
N THR A 49 7.46 2.23 3.40
CA THR A 49 7.14 1.68 4.71
C THR A 49 5.91 0.78 4.64
N TYR A 50 5.85 -0.18 5.54
CA TYR A 50 4.75 -1.11 5.73
C TYR A 50 4.51 -1.24 7.24
N GLU A 51 3.35 -0.78 7.71
CA GLU A 51 3.06 -0.70 9.14
C GLU A 51 1.64 -1.17 9.45
N ARG A 52 1.42 -1.76 10.62
CA ARG A 52 0.08 -2.04 11.13
C ARG A 52 -0.52 -0.75 11.69
N HIS A 53 -1.80 -0.50 11.40
CA HIS A 53 -2.50 0.68 11.92
C HIS A 53 -3.35 0.38 13.16
N PHE A 54 -3.59 -0.89 13.53
CA PHE A 54 -4.36 -1.28 14.71
C PHE A 54 -5.69 -0.52 14.85
N SER A 55 -6.41 -0.34 13.74
CA SER A 55 -7.64 0.47 13.61
C SER A 55 -7.47 1.99 13.78
N HIS A 56 -6.26 2.50 14.05
CA HIS A 56 -5.94 3.92 14.13
C HIS A 56 -5.53 4.48 12.75
N ILE A 57 -6.43 4.32 11.76
CA ILE A 57 -6.13 4.60 10.36
C ILE A 57 -5.74 6.07 10.13
N LEU A 58 -6.53 7.01 10.67
CA LEU A 58 -6.31 8.44 10.44
C LEU A 58 -5.02 8.93 11.09
N GLU A 59 -4.80 8.57 12.35
CA GLU A 59 -3.60 8.95 13.11
C GLU A 59 -2.34 8.39 12.44
N LYS A 60 -2.42 7.13 11.99
CA LYS A 60 -1.27 6.48 11.34
C LYS A 60 -0.99 7.05 9.96
N SER A 61 -2.02 7.40 9.20
CA SER A 61 -1.87 8.08 7.91
C SER A 61 -1.25 9.46 8.09
N GLU A 62 -1.73 10.24 9.07
CA GLU A 62 -1.17 11.56 9.39
C GLU A 62 0.30 11.46 9.81
N GLU A 63 0.65 10.52 10.68
CA GLU A 63 2.02 10.27 11.13
C GLU A 63 2.95 9.97 9.94
N LEU A 64 2.54 9.06 9.03
CA LEU A 64 3.31 8.70 7.86
C LEU A 64 3.53 9.87 6.91
N LEU A 65 2.46 10.59 6.60
CA LEU A 65 2.54 11.76 5.73
C LEU A 65 3.38 12.88 6.34
N ARG A 66 3.32 13.06 7.66
CA ARG A 66 4.17 14.01 8.39
C ARG A 66 5.64 13.61 8.29
N ARG A 67 5.99 12.33 8.52
CA ARG A 67 7.36 11.83 8.33
C ARG A 67 7.90 12.10 6.92
N VAL A 68 7.08 11.90 5.89
CA VAL A 68 7.46 12.22 4.50
C VAL A 68 7.68 13.73 4.32
N ALA A 69 6.76 14.56 4.84
CA ALA A 69 6.84 16.02 4.71
C ALA A 69 8.08 16.60 5.42
N GLU A 70 8.42 16.09 6.60
CA GLU A 70 9.61 16.51 7.37
C GLU A 70 10.92 16.07 6.72
N ARG A 71 10.93 14.85 6.16
CA ARG A 71 12.14 14.26 5.59
C ARG A 71 12.48 14.79 4.20
N TYR A 72 11.49 15.09 3.39
CA TYR A 72 11.69 15.40 1.97
C TYR A 72 11.15 16.77 1.59
N THR A 73 9.83 16.97 1.64
CA THR A 73 9.15 18.20 1.25
C THR A 73 7.72 18.22 1.80
N PRO A 74 7.22 19.40 2.20
CA PRO A 74 5.81 19.55 2.54
C PRO A 74 4.88 19.59 1.31
N LYS A 75 5.42 19.41 0.09
CA LYS A 75 4.69 19.52 -1.16
C LYS A 75 4.96 18.29 -2.02
N ALA A 76 3.92 17.51 -2.28
CA ALA A 76 3.98 16.31 -3.09
C ALA A 76 2.66 16.06 -3.80
N GLU A 77 2.68 15.27 -4.87
CA GLU A 77 1.47 14.65 -5.39
C GLU A 77 1.13 13.44 -4.52
N LEU A 78 -0.12 13.35 -4.06
CA LEU A 78 -0.60 12.23 -3.26
C LEU A 78 -1.70 11.49 -3.99
N ALA A 79 -1.61 10.17 -4.01
CA ALA A 79 -2.69 9.26 -4.39
C ALA A 79 -2.91 8.25 -3.27
N ILE A 80 -4.16 7.86 -3.05
CA ILE A 80 -4.55 6.90 -2.02
C ILE A 80 -5.16 5.67 -2.70
N SER A 81 -4.83 4.49 -2.18
CA SER A 81 -5.37 3.19 -2.55
C SER A 81 -5.76 2.42 -1.30
N GLY A 82 -6.25 1.20 -1.49
CA GLY A 82 -6.57 0.31 -0.39
C GLY A 82 -8.05 0.32 0.01
N SER A 83 -8.50 -0.79 0.55
CA SER A 83 -9.91 -1.03 0.88
C SER A 83 -10.50 -0.01 1.87
N ALA A 84 -9.68 0.51 2.80
CA ALA A 84 -10.08 1.56 3.74
C ALA A 84 -9.73 2.99 3.26
N GLY A 85 -9.06 3.14 2.10
CA GLY A 85 -8.54 4.42 1.61
C GLY A 85 -9.55 5.32 0.92
N MET A 86 -10.65 4.77 0.38
CA MET A 86 -11.60 5.51 -0.44
C MET A 86 -12.24 6.71 0.30
N GLY A 87 -12.75 6.48 1.49
CA GLY A 87 -13.37 7.55 2.29
C GLY A 87 -12.37 8.63 2.69
N MET A 88 -11.12 8.25 2.97
CA MET A 88 -10.03 9.18 3.26
C MET A 88 -9.71 10.04 2.02
N ALA A 89 -9.51 9.41 0.87
CA ALA A 89 -9.21 10.10 -0.39
C ALA A 89 -10.30 11.14 -0.73
N ASP A 90 -11.56 10.76 -0.56
CA ASP A 90 -12.68 11.67 -0.79
C ASP A 90 -12.71 12.83 0.21
N SER A 91 -12.44 12.58 1.48
CA SER A 91 -12.46 13.61 2.53
C SER A 91 -11.37 14.68 2.32
N VAL A 92 -10.18 14.29 1.83
CA VAL A 92 -9.06 15.21 1.58
C VAL A 92 -8.94 15.64 0.11
N LYS A 93 -9.86 15.18 -0.75
CA LYS A 93 -9.94 15.53 -2.17
C LYS A 93 -8.67 15.19 -2.96
N VAL A 94 -8.13 14.01 -2.73
CA VAL A 94 -7.02 13.44 -3.51
C VAL A 94 -7.52 12.28 -4.38
N PRO A 95 -6.80 11.92 -5.46
CA PRO A 95 -7.15 10.77 -6.27
C PRO A 95 -7.18 9.49 -5.45
N PHE A 96 -8.27 8.72 -5.60
CA PHE A 96 -8.31 7.32 -5.19
C PHE A 96 -7.95 6.43 -6.38
N VAL A 97 -7.07 5.47 -6.16
CA VAL A 97 -6.65 4.49 -7.18
C VAL A 97 -7.09 3.11 -6.71
N GLN A 98 -7.84 2.43 -7.54
CA GLN A 98 -8.33 1.08 -7.22
C GLN A 98 -7.15 0.10 -7.14
N GLU A 99 -7.14 -0.78 -6.12
CA GLU A 99 -6.03 -1.70 -5.79
C GLU A 99 -5.56 -2.55 -6.97
N VAL A 100 -6.48 -3.21 -7.66
CA VAL A 100 -6.17 -4.08 -8.79
C VAL A 100 -5.45 -3.31 -9.91
N PHE A 101 -5.90 -2.07 -10.16
CA PHE A 101 -5.25 -1.21 -11.14
C PHE A 101 -3.84 -0.80 -10.69
N ALA A 102 -3.70 -0.40 -9.42
CA ALA A 102 -2.40 -0.02 -8.85
C ALA A 102 -1.40 -1.19 -8.89
N THR A 103 -1.84 -2.38 -8.48
CA THR A 103 -1.04 -3.61 -8.49
C THR A 103 -0.58 -3.98 -9.91
N ARG A 104 -1.49 -3.89 -10.89
CA ARG A 104 -1.15 -4.14 -12.31
C ARG A 104 -0.10 -3.16 -12.84
N VAL A 105 -0.27 -1.87 -12.56
CA VAL A 105 0.68 -0.83 -13.00
C VAL A 105 2.05 -1.06 -12.37
N ALA A 106 2.09 -1.37 -11.07
CA ALA A 106 3.33 -1.66 -10.36
C ALA A 106 4.03 -2.91 -10.92
N ALA A 107 3.29 -3.99 -11.15
CA ALA A 107 3.83 -5.24 -11.70
C ALA A 107 4.41 -5.03 -13.10
N ASN A 108 3.70 -4.36 -13.99
CA ASN A 108 4.20 -4.07 -15.33
C ASN A 108 5.51 -3.27 -15.33
N ARG A 109 5.71 -2.45 -14.30
CA ARG A 109 6.92 -1.63 -14.18
C ARG A 109 8.07 -2.34 -13.47
N LEU A 110 7.78 -3.02 -12.35
CA LEU A 110 8.80 -3.61 -11.47
C LEU A 110 9.17 -5.03 -11.88
N ALA A 111 8.24 -5.76 -12.49
CA ALA A 111 8.39 -7.15 -12.93
C ALA A 111 7.73 -7.35 -14.30
N PRO A 112 8.27 -6.72 -15.38
CA PRO A 112 7.71 -6.84 -16.71
C PRO A 112 7.71 -8.31 -17.17
N GLY A 113 6.63 -8.74 -17.84
CA GLY A 113 6.44 -10.12 -18.26
C GLY A 113 5.80 -11.03 -17.20
N THR A 114 5.32 -10.46 -16.08
CA THR A 114 4.52 -11.20 -15.10
C THR A 114 3.16 -11.57 -15.70
N ASP A 115 2.83 -12.86 -15.67
CA ASP A 115 1.55 -13.39 -16.15
C ASP A 115 0.48 -13.43 -15.04
N CYS A 116 0.93 -13.61 -13.80
CA CYS A 116 0.04 -13.79 -12.65
C CYS A 116 0.62 -13.13 -11.40
N ILE A 117 -0.25 -12.51 -10.62
CA ILE A 117 0.08 -11.95 -9.30
C ILE A 117 -0.78 -12.64 -8.26
N ILE A 118 -0.16 -13.15 -7.20
CA ILE A 118 -0.85 -13.66 -6.02
C ILE A 118 -0.64 -12.66 -4.90
N GLU A 119 -1.73 -12.05 -4.45
CA GLU A 119 -1.73 -11.10 -3.35
C GLU A 119 -2.35 -11.78 -2.12
N LEU A 120 -1.61 -11.84 -1.03
CA LEU A 120 -2.09 -12.32 0.27
C LEU A 120 -2.24 -11.11 1.19
N GLY A 121 -3.45 -10.56 1.23
CA GLY A 121 -3.79 -9.45 2.12
C GLY A 121 -4.05 -9.91 3.56
N GLY A 122 -4.38 -8.97 4.45
CA GLY A 122 -4.73 -9.27 5.83
C GLY A 122 -6.00 -10.13 5.94
N GLU A 123 -7.01 -9.81 5.14
CA GLU A 123 -8.33 -10.47 5.18
C GLU A 123 -8.70 -11.15 3.85
N ASP A 124 -8.11 -10.71 2.74
CA ASP A 124 -8.39 -11.19 1.39
C ASP A 124 -7.18 -11.86 0.76
N ALA A 125 -7.42 -12.84 -0.09
CA ALA A 125 -6.44 -13.37 -1.03
C ALA A 125 -6.96 -13.12 -2.46
N LYS A 126 -6.08 -12.60 -3.34
CA LYS A 126 -6.43 -12.27 -4.72
C LYS A 126 -5.43 -12.89 -5.67
N ILE A 127 -5.92 -13.38 -6.79
CA ILE A 127 -5.08 -13.80 -7.93
C ILE A 127 -5.45 -12.91 -9.11
N LEU A 128 -4.48 -12.21 -9.66
CA LEU A 128 -4.63 -11.37 -10.83
C LEU A 128 -3.93 -12.05 -12.01
N PHE A 129 -4.67 -12.40 -13.04
CA PHE A 129 -4.11 -12.86 -14.31
C PHE A 129 -3.96 -11.64 -15.22
N LEU A 130 -2.77 -11.47 -15.79
CA LEU A 130 -2.41 -10.29 -16.59
C LEU A 130 -2.37 -10.58 -18.10
N THR A 131 -2.33 -11.85 -18.50
CA THR A 131 -2.34 -12.30 -19.88
C THR A 131 -3.77 -12.41 -20.44
N GLY A 132 -3.97 -11.90 -21.65
CA GLY A 132 -5.29 -11.96 -22.31
C GLY A 132 -6.35 -11.00 -21.79
N GLY A 133 -5.98 -10.07 -20.94
CA GLY A 133 -6.82 -9.14 -20.21
C GLY A 133 -6.53 -9.20 -18.71
N THR A 134 -7.24 -8.40 -17.92
CA THR A 134 -7.10 -8.50 -16.45
C THR A 134 -8.28 -9.27 -15.90
N GLU A 135 -8.04 -10.49 -15.43
CA GLU A 135 -8.99 -11.29 -14.67
C GLU A 135 -8.58 -11.31 -13.21
N VAL A 136 -9.52 -11.10 -12.30
CA VAL A 136 -9.28 -11.12 -10.85
C VAL A 136 -10.13 -12.21 -10.23
N ARG A 137 -9.48 -13.07 -9.45
CA ARG A 137 -10.16 -14.05 -8.59
C ARG A 137 -9.83 -13.75 -7.14
N MET A 138 -10.83 -13.80 -6.30
CA MET A 138 -10.70 -13.60 -4.86
C MET A 138 -11.16 -14.86 -4.12
N ASN A 139 -10.60 -15.08 -2.92
CA ASN A 139 -11.07 -16.16 -2.07
C ASN A 139 -12.55 -15.90 -1.68
N GLY A 140 -13.33 -16.98 -1.65
CA GLY A 140 -14.75 -16.92 -1.27
C GLY A 140 -15.02 -16.89 0.23
N SER A 141 -13.97 -17.02 1.06
CA SER A 141 -14.07 -17.08 2.53
C SER A 141 -13.12 -16.05 3.13
N CYS A 142 -13.62 -15.22 4.03
CA CYS A 142 -12.82 -14.30 4.81
C CYS A 142 -11.74 -15.06 5.61
N ALA A 143 -10.53 -14.54 5.65
CA ALA A 143 -9.36 -15.03 6.37
C ALA A 143 -8.80 -16.41 5.94
N GLY A 144 -9.45 -17.17 5.08
CA GLY A 144 -8.90 -18.43 4.57
C GLY A 144 -7.70 -18.20 3.65
N GLY A 145 -6.49 -18.66 4.05
CA GLY A 145 -5.28 -18.49 3.27
C GLY A 145 -4.77 -17.04 3.19
N THR A 146 -5.04 -16.23 4.21
CA THR A 146 -4.68 -14.82 4.27
C THR A 146 -3.68 -14.54 5.40
N GLY A 147 -3.21 -13.28 5.50
CA GLY A 147 -2.33 -12.86 6.59
C GLY A 147 -2.92 -13.09 7.98
N ALA A 148 -4.23 -12.94 8.15
CA ALA A 148 -4.89 -13.24 9.43
C ALA A 148 -4.76 -14.72 9.81
N PHE A 149 -4.82 -15.65 8.86
CA PHE A 149 -4.59 -17.07 9.11
C PHE A 149 -3.14 -17.31 9.50
N ILE A 150 -2.18 -16.70 8.82
CA ILE A 150 -0.74 -16.78 9.15
C ILE A 150 -0.50 -16.27 10.57
N ASP A 151 -1.07 -15.13 10.94
CA ASP A 151 -0.96 -14.56 12.30
C ASP A 151 -1.55 -15.50 13.38
N GLN A 152 -2.67 -16.17 13.07
CA GLN A 152 -3.25 -17.14 13.98
C GLN A 152 -2.34 -18.36 14.18
N MET A 153 -1.77 -18.89 13.09
CA MET A 153 -0.83 -20.01 13.16
C MET A 153 0.44 -19.64 13.92
N ALA A 154 1.01 -18.48 13.65
CA ALA A 154 2.18 -17.97 14.38
C ALA A 154 1.88 -17.86 15.89
N THR A 155 0.71 -17.37 16.26
CA THR A 155 0.26 -17.29 17.66
C THR A 155 0.13 -18.66 18.31
N LEU A 156 -0.48 -19.64 17.62
CA LEU A 156 -0.63 -21.01 18.12
C LEU A 156 0.72 -21.69 18.31
N LEU A 157 1.66 -21.44 17.40
CA LEU A 157 3.02 -21.99 17.46
C LEU A 157 3.91 -21.21 18.43
N LYS A 158 3.44 -20.08 18.98
CA LYS A 158 4.21 -19.13 19.82
C LYS A 158 5.47 -18.63 19.11
N MET A 159 5.35 -18.34 17.83
CA MET A 159 6.39 -17.84 16.95
C MET A 159 6.01 -16.48 16.40
N THR A 160 6.99 -15.68 16.02
CA THR A 160 6.77 -14.53 15.15
C THR A 160 6.56 -15.00 13.70
N ALA A 161 6.07 -14.12 12.82
CA ALA A 161 5.92 -14.42 11.40
C ALA A 161 7.29 -14.77 10.76
N ASP A 162 8.36 -14.04 11.14
CA ASP A 162 9.71 -14.27 10.63
C ASP A 162 10.26 -15.64 11.08
N GLU A 163 10.07 -16.00 12.36
CA GLU A 163 10.47 -17.32 12.87
C GLU A 163 9.70 -18.45 12.19
N MET A 164 8.44 -18.23 11.85
CA MET A 164 7.63 -19.21 11.12
C MET A 164 8.09 -19.36 9.67
N ASP A 165 8.47 -18.25 9.00
CA ASP A 165 9.05 -18.28 7.66
C ASP A 165 10.39 -19.03 7.66
N ASP A 166 11.26 -18.74 8.61
CA ASP A 166 12.54 -19.44 8.81
C ASP A 166 12.36 -20.95 9.05
N ALA A 167 11.30 -21.32 9.78
CA ALA A 167 10.99 -22.72 10.02
C ALA A 167 10.44 -23.40 8.75
N ALA A 168 9.59 -22.71 8.00
CA ALA A 168 9.03 -23.21 6.74
C ALA A 168 10.11 -23.45 5.69
N GLN A 169 11.13 -22.58 5.60
CA GLN A 169 12.27 -22.76 4.70
C GLN A 169 13.10 -24.02 4.99
N LYS A 170 13.06 -24.50 6.24
CA LYS A 170 13.79 -25.72 6.68
C LYS A 170 12.92 -26.98 6.62
N ALA A 171 11.68 -26.88 6.15
CA ALA A 171 10.79 -28.02 6.06
C ALA A 171 11.28 -29.03 5.00
N GLU A 172 11.39 -30.31 5.37
CA GLU A 172 11.78 -31.39 4.46
C GLU A 172 10.59 -31.99 3.71
N LYS A 173 9.38 -31.75 4.20
CA LYS A 173 8.11 -32.24 3.62
C LYS A 173 7.07 -31.11 3.65
N ILE A 174 6.31 -31.04 2.58
CA ILE A 174 5.15 -30.16 2.40
C ILE A 174 3.89 -31.02 2.40
#